data_cfeacd67d5f9c3e78e274c24d67aa60f
#
_entry.id   cfeacd67d5f9c3e78e274c24d67aa60f
#
_cell.length_a   1.000
_cell.length_b   1.000
_cell.length_c   1.000
_cell.angle_alpha   90.00
_cell.angle_beta   90.00
_cell.angle_gamma   90.00
#
_symmetry.space_group_name_H-M   'P 1'
#
loop_
_entity.id
_entity.type
_entity.pdbx_description
1 polymer ?
#
loop_
_entity_poly.entity_id
_entity_poly.type
_entity_poly.pdbx_seq_one_letter_code
_entity_poly.pdbx_strand_id
1 'polypeptide(L)'
;MMKYGDLTEEEALRLVTLNPAIQMRLDHRIGSIDVGKDADLVLFNGHPFSIYSRPEVTMIEGEVYFDRKEDVKRRDLLVKEKRDLIERERRAPQPTQPTITAPTIIPTLAEEEELDGHPHGGKSQVKDQ
;
A
#
# COMPACT_ATOMS: atom_id res chain seq x y z
N MET A 1 -2.34 13.34 21.34
CA MET A 1 -1.26 13.54 22.31
C MET A 1 -1.45 14.80 23.13
N MET A 2 -1.68 15.99 22.56
CA MET A 2 -1.90 17.23 23.35
C MET A 2 -3.00 17.10 24.42
N LYS A 3 -4.11 16.44 24.11
CA LYS A 3 -5.25 16.30 25.03
C LYS A 3 -4.99 15.37 26.24
N TYR A 4 -4.05 14.45 26.13
CA TYR A 4 -3.80 13.41 27.13
C TYR A 4 -2.37 13.37 27.66
N GLY A 5 -1.48 14.23 27.16
CA GLY A 5 -0.05 14.21 27.49
C GLY A 5 0.48 15.53 28.00
N ASP A 6 -0.38 16.51 28.31
CA ASP A 6 -0.02 17.85 28.78
C ASP A 6 1.09 18.52 27.94
N LEU A 7 1.19 18.16 26.65
CA LEU A 7 2.17 18.71 25.72
C LEU A 7 1.70 20.07 25.19
N THR A 8 2.61 21.00 25.10
CA THR A 8 2.40 22.23 24.36
C THR A 8 2.32 21.97 22.85
N GLU A 9 1.77 22.89 22.08
CA GLU A 9 1.70 22.79 20.62
C GLU A 9 3.08 22.66 19.98
N GLU A 10 4.05 23.39 20.48
CA GLU A 10 5.43 23.34 20.00
C GLU A 10 6.07 21.97 20.26
N GLU A 11 5.91 21.42 21.46
CA GLU A 11 6.40 20.07 21.77
C GLU A 11 5.73 19.00 20.91
N ALA A 12 4.42 19.11 20.70
CA ALA A 12 3.69 18.21 19.84
C ALA A 12 4.16 18.28 18.37
N LEU A 13 4.49 19.46 17.87
CA LEU A 13 5.05 19.64 16.53
C LEU A 13 6.45 19.04 16.44
N ARG A 14 7.30 19.25 17.44
CA ARG A 14 8.64 18.66 17.51
C ARG A 14 8.63 17.14 17.48
N LEU A 15 7.61 16.49 18.06
CA LEU A 15 7.49 15.03 18.04
C LEU A 15 7.37 14.45 16.62
N VAL A 16 6.84 15.20 15.69
CA VAL A 16 6.63 14.74 14.31
C VAL A 16 7.60 15.37 13.30
N THR A 17 8.46 16.27 13.74
CA THR A 17 9.42 16.98 12.88
C THR A 17 10.86 16.82 13.38
N LEU A 18 11.29 17.61 14.34
CA LEU A 18 12.68 17.69 14.78
C LEU A 18 13.14 16.43 15.53
N ASN A 19 12.31 15.87 16.42
CA ASN A 19 12.72 14.72 17.23
C ASN A 19 13.03 13.48 16.36
N PRO A 20 12.22 13.10 15.35
CA PRO A 20 12.60 12.05 14.41
C PRO A 20 13.87 12.36 13.64
N ALA A 21 14.08 13.62 13.22
CA ALA A 21 15.29 14.03 12.52
C ALA A 21 16.54 13.83 13.39
N ILE A 22 16.48 14.19 14.68
CA ILE A 22 17.55 13.96 15.65
C ILE A 22 17.84 12.46 15.81
N GLN A 23 16.80 11.64 15.95
CA GLN A 23 16.93 10.18 16.08
C GLN A 23 17.64 9.56 14.88
N MET A 24 17.36 10.07 13.69
CA MET A 24 18.00 9.65 12.43
C MET A 24 19.34 10.33 12.17
N ARG A 25 19.77 11.28 13.01
CA ARG A 25 20.96 12.13 12.82
C ARG A 25 20.91 12.98 11.55
N LEU A 26 19.72 13.41 11.18
CA LEU A 26 19.46 14.25 9.99
C LEU A 26 19.00 15.67 10.38
N ASP A 27 19.05 16.03 11.66
CA ASP A 27 18.62 17.33 12.18
C ASP A 27 19.42 18.52 11.62
N HIS A 28 20.59 18.27 11.07
CA HIS A 28 21.38 19.27 10.34
C HIS A 28 20.81 19.61 8.96
N ARG A 29 19.95 18.74 8.39
CA ARG A 29 19.34 18.92 7.05
C ARG A 29 17.83 19.17 7.10
N ILE A 30 17.10 18.50 7.98
CA ILE A 30 15.64 18.47 8.02
C ILE A 30 15.10 18.63 9.44
N GLY A 31 13.78 18.72 9.60
CA GLY A 31 13.08 18.72 10.90
C GLY A 31 12.81 20.08 11.50
N SER A 32 13.41 21.16 10.98
CA SER A 32 13.14 22.55 11.35
C SER A 32 13.33 23.48 10.15
N ILE A 33 12.75 24.66 10.24
CA ILE A 33 12.89 25.70 9.22
C ILE A 33 14.05 26.60 9.62
N ASP A 34 15.24 26.30 9.10
CA ASP A 34 16.47 27.05 9.36
C ASP A 34 17.22 27.28 8.04
N VAL A 35 18.03 28.33 8.01
CA VAL A 35 18.87 28.63 6.85
C VAL A 35 19.88 27.50 6.63
N GLY A 36 19.93 26.99 5.41
CA GLY A 36 20.87 25.92 5.00
C GLY A 36 20.29 24.51 5.14
N LYS A 37 19.04 24.37 5.59
CA LYS A 37 18.34 23.09 5.57
C LYS A 37 17.52 22.87 4.29
N ASP A 38 17.19 21.62 4.03
CA ASP A 38 16.35 21.23 2.92
C ASP A 38 14.96 21.87 3.08
N ALA A 39 14.41 22.39 2.00
CA ALA A 39 13.09 23.03 2.02
C ALA A 39 11.96 22.00 1.88
N ASP A 40 11.87 21.10 2.87
CA ASP A 40 10.81 20.10 3.00
C ASP A 40 9.66 20.71 3.83
N LEU A 41 8.68 21.26 3.16
CA LEU A 41 7.65 22.09 3.76
C LEU A 41 6.24 21.63 3.39
N VAL A 42 5.32 21.77 4.34
CA VAL A 42 3.89 21.60 4.09
C VAL A 42 3.16 22.86 4.51
N LEU A 43 2.44 23.46 3.57
CA LEU A 43 1.57 24.60 3.81
C LEU A 43 0.15 24.12 4.04
N PHE A 44 -0.42 24.51 5.19
CA PHE A 44 -1.80 24.18 5.55
C PHE A 44 -2.71 25.40 5.36
N ASN A 45 -3.99 25.17 5.12
CA ASN A 45 -5.00 26.24 5.07
C ASN A 45 -5.42 26.77 6.45
N GLY A 46 -4.86 26.23 7.52
CA GLY A 46 -5.15 26.60 8.90
C GLY A 46 -4.14 25.97 9.86
N HIS A 47 -4.49 25.92 11.14
CA HIS A 47 -3.59 25.37 12.16
C HIS A 47 -3.33 23.87 11.94
N PRO A 48 -2.07 23.38 11.94
CA PRO A 48 -1.71 22.00 11.60
C PRO A 48 -2.43 20.94 12.43
N PHE A 49 -2.71 21.21 13.70
CA PHE A 49 -3.39 20.27 14.60
C PHE A 49 -4.91 20.39 14.60
N SER A 50 -5.47 21.26 13.76
CA SER A 50 -6.91 21.33 13.56
C SER A 50 -7.39 20.20 12.65
N ILE A 51 -8.47 19.51 13.04
CA ILE A 51 -9.11 18.48 12.21
C ILE A 51 -9.70 19.03 10.91
N TYR A 52 -9.88 20.34 10.81
CA TYR A 52 -10.39 21.03 9.62
C TYR A 52 -9.26 21.50 8.68
N SER A 53 -8.02 21.49 9.17
CA SER A 53 -6.87 21.87 8.37
C SER A 53 -6.48 20.76 7.39
N ARG A 54 -6.03 21.19 6.23
CA ARG A 54 -5.55 20.29 5.17
C ARG A 54 -4.34 20.89 4.50
N PRO A 55 -3.45 20.03 3.97
CA PRO A 55 -2.32 20.49 3.19
C PRO A 55 -2.82 21.14 1.89
N GLU A 56 -2.32 22.31 1.59
CA GLU A 56 -2.57 23.02 0.33
C GLU A 56 -1.39 22.84 -0.64
N VAL A 57 -0.16 22.90 -0.11
CA VAL A 57 1.06 22.71 -0.90
C VAL A 57 2.03 21.86 -0.12
N THR A 58 2.68 20.91 -0.78
CA THR A 58 3.80 20.14 -0.25
C THR A 58 5.01 20.36 -1.12
N MET A 59 6.11 20.75 -0.50
CA MET A 59 7.39 20.99 -1.14
C MET A 59 8.41 19.99 -0.60
N ILE A 60 9.29 19.49 -1.48
CA ILE A 60 10.41 18.62 -1.16
C ILE A 60 11.64 19.22 -1.85
N GLU A 61 12.70 19.48 -1.09
CA GLU A 61 13.93 20.14 -1.56
C GLU A 61 13.65 21.46 -2.32
N GLY A 62 12.55 22.16 -1.94
CA GLY A 62 12.15 23.40 -2.56
C GLY A 62 11.30 23.27 -3.81
N GLU A 63 11.08 22.05 -4.31
CA GLU A 63 10.17 21.80 -5.44
C GLU A 63 8.76 21.47 -4.97
N VAL A 64 7.75 21.98 -5.69
CA VAL A 64 6.34 21.71 -5.38
C VAL A 64 5.95 20.35 -5.94
N TYR A 65 5.77 19.36 -5.05
CA TYR A 65 5.32 18.02 -5.39
C TYR A 65 3.80 17.86 -5.38
N PHE A 66 3.13 18.62 -4.53
CA PHE A 66 1.69 18.61 -4.44
C PHE A 66 1.16 20.03 -4.35
N ASP A 67 0.23 20.35 -5.21
CA ASP A 67 -0.61 21.56 -5.15
C ASP A 67 -2.07 21.11 -5.21
N ARG A 68 -2.82 21.43 -4.15
CA ARG A 68 -4.20 21.02 -4.03
C ARG A 68 -5.08 21.57 -5.15
N LYS A 69 -4.82 22.80 -5.60
CA LYS A 69 -5.62 23.43 -6.66
C LYS A 69 -5.44 22.67 -7.98
N GLU A 70 -4.20 22.27 -8.27
CA GLU A 70 -3.89 21.48 -9.47
C GLU A 70 -4.41 20.05 -9.34
N ASP A 71 -4.32 19.45 -8.16
CA ASP A 71 -4.86 18.11 -7.90
C ASP A 71 -6.38 18.05 -8.12
N VAL A 72 -7.12 19.03 -7.62
CA VAL A 72 -8.59 19.11 -7.83
C VAL A 72 -8.92 19.22 -9.32
N LYS A 73 -8.23 20.08 -10.06
CA LYS A 73 -8.42 20.19 -11.52
C LYS A 73 -8.11 18.86 -12.24
N ARG A 74 -7.02 18.20 -11.84
CA ARG A 74 -6.61 16.90 -12.40
C ARG A 74 -7.65 15.83 -12.14
N ARG A 75 -8.25 15.78 -10.95
CA ARG A 75 -9.30 14.81 -10.60
C ARG A 75 -10.51 14.91 -11.51
N ASP A 76 -10.94 16.13 -11.81
CA ASP A 76 -12.07 16.37 -12.73
C ASP A 76 -11.76 15.86 -14.15
N LEU A 77 -10.55 16.05 -14.63
CA LEU A 77 -10.10 15.52 -15.91
C LEU A 77 -10.04 14.00 -15.90
N LEU A 78 -9.47 13.39 -14.84
CA LEU A 78 -9.38 11.94 -14.70
C LEU A 78 -10.76 11.26 -14.63
N VAL A 79 -11.75 11.90 -14.00
CA VAL A 79 -13.13 11.39 -13.96
C VAL A 79 -13.73 11.36 -15.37
N LYS A 80 -13.49 12.38 -16.19
CA LYS A 80 -13.95 12.40 -17.58
C LYS A 80 -13.25 11.32 -18.41
N GLU A 81 -11.92 11.25 -18.33
CA GLU A 81 -11.13 10.26 -19.06
C GLU A 81 -11.53 8.83 -18.70
N LYS A 82 -11.70 8.55 -17.41
CA LYS A 82 -12.19 7.24 -16.94
C LYS A 82 -13.55 6.91 -17.54
N ARG A 83 -14.46 7.86 -17.61
CA ARG A 83 -15.79 7.65 -18.19
C ARG A 83 -15.67 7.34 -19.68
N ASP A 84 -14.85 8.09 -20.41
CA ASP A 84 -14.63 7.89 -21.84
C ASP A 84 -13.99 6.53 -22.14
N LEU A 85 -13.03 6.09 -21.31
CA LEU A 85 -12.40 4.78 -21.42
C LEU A 85 -13.43 3.65 -21.19
N ILE A 86 -14.26 3.77 -20.14
CA ILE A 86 -15.32 2.79 -19.87
C ILE A 86 -16.32 2.70 -21.04
N GLU A 87 -16.68 3.84 -21.65
CA GLU A 87 -17.57 3.84 -22.81
C GLU A 87 -16.92 3.18 -24.04
N ARG A 88 -15.62 3.44 -24.26
CA ARG A 88 -14.86 2.79 -25.36
C ARG A 88 -14.80 1.28 -25.16
N GLU A 89 -14.49 0.80 -23.97
CA GLU A 89 -14.47 -0.62 -23.64
C GLU A 89 -15.86 -1.28 -23.82
N ARG A 90 -16.93 -0.60 -23.43
CA ARG A 90 -18.30 -1.11 -23.64
C ARG A 90 -18.69 -1.22 -25.11
N ARG A 91 -18.13 -0.35 -25.97
CA ARG A 91 -18.36 -0.38 -27.41
C ARG A 91 -17.42 -1.30 -28.17
N ALA A 92 -16.29 -1.66 -27.58
CA ALA A 92 -15.35 -2.59 -28.17
C ALA A 92 -15.99 -3.98 -28.29
N PRO A 93 -15.87 -4.66 -29.45
CA PRO A 93 -16.31 -6.04 -29.56
C PRO A 93 -15.54 -6.87 -28.53
N GLN A 94 -16.28 -7.57 -27.69
CA GLN A 94 -15.66 -8.41 -26.67
C GLN A 94 -14.76 -9.45 -27.37
N PRO A 95 -13.49 -9.59 -26.97
CA PRO A 95 -12.67 -10.66 -27.51
C PRO A 95 -13.39 -11.98 -27.18
N THR A 96 -13.75 -12.71 -28.22
CA THR A 96 -14.27 -14.09 -28.08
C THR A 96 -13.25 -14.83 -27.21
N GLN A 97 -13.66 -15.18 -25.99
CA GLN A 97 -12.84 -16.02 -25.14
C GLN A 97 -12.46 -17.25 -25.94
N PRO A 98 -11.17 -17.61 -26.06
CA PRO A 98 -10.82 -18.88 -26.67
C PRO A 98 -11.55 -19.97 -25.89
N THR A 99 -12.42 -20.70 -26.57
CA THR A 99 -13.07 -21.87 -26.02
C THR A 99 -11.93 -22.80 -25.58
N ILE A 100 -11.68 -22.88 -24.27
CA ILE A 100 -10.77 -23.87 -23.73
C ILE A 100 -11.49 -25.20 -23.95
N THR A 101 -11.20 -25.85 -25.05
CA THR A 101 -11.56 -27.25 -25.23
C THR A 101 -10.85 -27.99 -24.12
N ALA A 102 -11.66 -28.59 -23.25
CA ALA A 102 -11.13 -29.43 -22.17
C ALA A 102 -10.17 -30.48 -22.81
N PRO A 103 -9.00 -30.73 -22.19
CA PRO A 103 -8.10 -31.73 -22.72
C PRO A 103 -8.84 -33.05 -22.77
N THR A 104 -8.85 -33.66 -23.95
CA THR A 104 -9.35 -35.02 -24.15
C THR A 104 -8.58 -35.92 -23.20
N ILE A 105 -9.24 -36.44 -22.18
CA ILE A 105 -8.67 -37.41 -21.26
C ILE A 105 -8.43 -38.70 -22.12
N ILE A 106 -7.18 -38.94 -22.45
CA ILE A 106 -6.77 -40.23 -23.02
C ILE A 106 -6.94 -41.25 -21.91
N PRO A 107 -7.79 -42.27 -22.07
CA PRO A 107 -7.90 -43.31 -21.05
C PRO A 107 -6.56 -44.05 -20.98
N THR A 108 -5.85 -43.91 -19.92
CA THR A 108 -4.68 -44.73 -19.58
C THR A 108 -5.18 -46.15 -19.39
N LEU A 109 -4.74 -47.05 -20.25
CA LEU A 109 -4.93 -48.50 -20.04
C LEU A 109 -4.36 -48.89 -18.68
N ALA A 110 -5.23 -49.39 -17.82
CA ALA A 110 -4.83 -50.02 -16.55
C ALA A 110 -4.06 -51.28 -16.89
N GLU A 111 -2.78 -51.30 -16.67
CA GLU A 111 -2.01 -52.53 -16.55
C GLU A 111 -2.30 -53.06 -15.15
N GLU A 112 -3.05 -54.19 -15.13
CA GLU A 112 -3.20 -55.06 -13.98
C GLU A 112 -1.86 -55.74 -13.72
N GLU A 113 -1.11 -55.32 -12.71
CA GLU A 113 -0.08 -56.17 -12.11
C GLU A 113 -0.62 -56.72 -10.77
N GLU A 114 -1.08 -57.97 -10.87
CA GLU A 114 -1.15 -58.87 -9.74
C GLU A 114 0.25 -59.11 -9.19
N LEU A 115 0.51 -58.75 -7.96
CA LEU A 115 1.64 -59.31 -7.19
C LEU A 115 1.18 -59.68 -5.80
N ASP A 116 1.06 -60.98 -5.71
CA ASP A 116 1.21 -61.92 -4.59
C ASP A 116 1.39 -61.40 -3.16
N GLY A 117 0.61 -62.02 -2.34
CA GLY A 117 0.59 -61.88 -0.89
C GLY A 117 1.85 -62.38 -0.17
N HIS A 118 2.08 -61.74 0.94
CA HIS A 118 2.76 -62.40 2.07
C HIS A 118 2.28 -61.80 3.39
N PRO A 119 1.89 -62.64 4.34
CA PRO A 119 1.46 -62.19 5.65
C PRO A 119 2.57 -62.36 6.69
N HIS A 120 2.91 -61.36 7.40
CA HIS A 120 3.55 -61.45 8.72
C HIS A 120 3.04 -60.28 9.54
N GLY A 121 2.29 -60.44 10.61
CA GLY A 121 2.49 -61.20 11.79
C GLY A 121 3.48 -60.51 12.75
N GLY A 122 2.96 -59.75 13.72
CA GLY A 122 3.83 -59.15 14.72
C GLY A 122 3.08 -58.26 15.70
N LYS A 123 2.49 -58.87 16.72
CA LYS A 123 1.98 -58.24 17.94
C LYS A 123 3.13 -57.82 18.85
N SER A 124 3.02 -56.72 19.53
CA SER A 124 3.42 -56.46 20.93
C SER A 124 3.06 -55.01 21.26
N GLN A 125 2.06 -54.78 22.11
CA GLN A 125 2.03 -54.77 23.56
C GLN A 125 3.02 -53.79 24.21
N VAL A 126 2.40 -52.68 24.72
CA VAL A 126 2.34 -52.32 26.13
C VAL A 126 3.65 -51.85 26.79
N LYS A 127 3.69 -50.64 27.32
CA LYS A 127 3.54 -50.30 28.74
C LYS A 127 3.84 -48.83 29.03
N ASP A 128 2.94 -48.34 29.89
CA ASP A 128 3.08 -47.24 30.81
C ASP A 128 4.48 -46.95 31.39
N GLN A 129 4.86 -45.75 31.49
CA GLN A 129 5.12 -45.00 32.74
C GLN A 129 5.24 -43.50 32.40
#